data_36760df92025b835ebf1ad4bf1dbdeeb
#
_entry.id   36760df92025b835ebf1ad4bf1dbdeeb
#
_cell.length_a   1.000
_cell.length_b   1.000
_cell.length_c   1.000
_cell.angle_alpha   90.00
_cell.angle_beta   90.00
_cell.angle_gamma   90.00
#
_symmetry.space_group_name_H-M   'P 1'
#
loop_
_entity.id
_entity.type
_entity.pdbx_description
1 polymer ?
#
loop_
_entity_poly.entity_id
_entity_poly.type
_entity_poly.pdbx_seq_one_letter_code
_entity_poly.pdbx_strand_id
1 'polypeptide(L)'
;ESIPAEHGKIESVCYMINKKLVYASDISQFYKKDYKKLMKLDYLIVDCLWYRNHPAHFNLDQILNLVKILLPKKTILTNMHSDLDYDQLKNKLPKNIIPGYDGMTVRL
;
A
#
# COMPACT_ATOMS: atom_id res chain seq x y z
N GLU A 1 -0.61 11.53 -12.21
CA GLU A 1 -1.91 10.94 -12.59
C GLU A 1 -2.65 10.50 -11.35
N SER A 2 -3.92 10.84 -11.25
CA SER A 2 -4.76 10.35 -10.16
C SER A 2 -5.50 9.09 -10.61
N ILE A 3 -5.62 8.11 -9.70
CA ILE A 3 -6.28 6.83 -9.96
C ILE A 3 -7.36 6.66 -8.90
N PRO A 4 -8.64 6.51 -9.28
CA PRO A 4 -9.70 6.29 -8.28
C PRO A 4 -9.54 4.94 -7.59
N ALA A 5 -9.92 4.90 -6.30
CA ALA A 5 -9.88 3.68 -5.49
C ALA A 5 -11.02 3.71 -4.48
N GLU A 6 -11.33 2.58 -3.89
CA GLU A 6 -12.35 2.49 -2.86
C GLU A 6 -11.79 2.84 -1.48
N HIS A 7 -12.58 3.57 -0.69
CA HIS A 7 -12.33 3.85 0.72
C HIS A 7 -13.62 3.52 1.48
N GLY A 8 -13.82 2.23 1.77
CA GLY A 8 -15.08 1.75 2.31
C GLY A 8 -16.22 1.97 1.33
N LYS A 9 -17.22 2.76 1.72
CA LYS A 9 -18.40 3.06 0.91
C LYS A 9 -18.24 4.30 0.02
N ILE A 10 -17.13 5.02 0.15
CA ILE A 10 -16.86 6.21 -0.65
C ILE A 10 -15.69 5.99 -1.58
N GLU A 11 -15.57 6.84 -2.60
CA GLU A 11 -14.43 6.81 -3.50
C GLU A 11 -13.33 7.74 -2.98
N SER A 12 -12.10 7.27 -3.10
CA SER A 12 -10.90 8.05 -2.83
C SER A 12 -10.03 8.04 -4.08
N VAL A 13 -8.87 8.66 -4.02
CA VAL A 13 -7.90 8.63 -5.12
C VAL A 13 -6.52 8.30 -4.60
N CYS A 14 -5.74 7.64 -5.42
CA CYS A 14 -4.30 7.49 -5.22
C CYS A 14 -3.57 8.20 -6.35
N TYR A 15 -2.28 8.43 -6.16
CA TYR A 15 -1.48 9.24 -7.07
C TYR A 15 -0.31 8.43 -7.63
N MET A 16 -0.19 8.44 -8.96
CA MET A 16 0.95 7.85 -9.66
C MET A 16 1.94 8.93 -10.03
N ILE A 17 3.21 8.71 -9.71
CA ILE A 17 4.31 9.66 -9.95
C ILE A 17 5.32 8.99 -10.87
N ASN A 18 5.60 9.63 -12.01
CA ASN A 18 6.58 9.21 -13.02
C ASN A 18 6.37 7.77 -13.53
N LYS A 19 5.16 7.22 -13.42
CA LYS A 19 4.85 5.82 -13.74
C LYS A 19 5.70 4.81 -12.95
N LYS A 20 6.32 5.24 -11.85
CA LYS A 20 7.22 4.41 -11.03
C LYS A 20 6.74 4.22 -9.61
N LEU A 21 5.99 5.17 -9.07
CA LEU A 21 5.52 5.14 -7.69
C LEU A 21 4.03 5.41 -7.65
N VAL A 22 3.32 4.65 -6.82
CA VAL A 22 1.93 4.97 -6.46
C VAL A 22 1.85 5.20 -4.96
N TYR A 23 1.25 6.34 -4.60
CA TYR A 23 0.92 6.69 -3.21
C TYR A 23 -0.58 6.48 -3.01
N ALA A 24 -0.91 5.53 -2.16
CA ALA A 24 -2.29 5.06 -1.96
C ALA A 24 -2.61 5.01 -0.48
N SER A 25 -2.92 6.16 0.11
CA SER A 25 -3.37 6.29 1.49
C SER A 25 -4.90 6.35 1.55
N ASP A 26 -5.48 5.92 2.67
CA ASP A 26 -6.92 5.94 2.90
C ASP A 26 -7.72 5.22 1.81
N ILE A 27 -7.30 3.99 1.48
CA ILE A 27 -8.03 3.14 0.55
C ILE A 27 -8.22 1.75 1.14
N SER A 28 -9.27 1.07 0.71
CA SER A 28 -9.55 -0.32 1.10
C SER A 28 -9.34 -1.28 -0.06
N GLN A 29 -9.37 -0.81 -1.29
CA GLN A 29 -9.21 -1.65 -2.47
C GLN A 29 -8.95 -0.81 -3.71
N PHE A 30 -8.07 -1.30 -4.60
CA PHE A 30 -7.94 -0.79 -5.96
C PHE A 30 -9.01 -1.43 -6.84
N TYR A 31 -9.45 -0.71 -7.88
CA TYR A 31 -10.30 -1.30 -8.90
C TYR A 31 -9.49 -2.22 -9.81
N LYS A 32 -10.03 -3.40 -10.10
CA LYS A 32 -9.32 -4.40 -10.92
C LYS A 32 -9.00 -3.90 -12.32
N LYS A 33 -9.82 -3.00 -12.88
CA LYS A 33 -9.57 -2.39 -14.19
C LYS A 33 -8.25 -1.63 -14.25
N ASP A 34 -7.74 -1.17 -13.11
CA ASP A 34 -6.51 -0.38 -13.03
C ASP A 34 -5.28 -1.21 -12.68
N TYR A 35 -5.41 -2.51 -12.47
CA TYR A 35 -4.30 -3.37 -12.06
C TYR A 35 -3.14 -3.34 -13.05
N LYS A 36 -3.40 -3.25 -14.37
CA LYS A 36 -2.32 -3.17 -15.36
C LYS A 36 -1.42 -1.95 -15.14
N LYS A 37 -2.01 -0.81 -14.78
CA LYS A 37 -1.25 0.41 -14.48
C LYS A 37 -0.43 0.28 -13.22
N LEU A 38 -0.88 -0.56 -12.28
CA LEU A 38 -0.30 -0.71 -10.95
C LEU A 38 0.72 -1.84 -10.87
N MET A 39 0.92 -2.59 -11.96
CA MET A 39 1.85 -3.71 -11.97
C MET A 39 3.30 -3.25 -12.14
N LYS A 40 4.20 -3.94 -11.47
CA LYS A 40 5.66 -3.78 -11.63
C LYS A 40 6.16 -2.37 -11.36
N LEU A 41 5.52 -1.67 -10.43
CA LEU A 41 6.00 -0.37 -9.96
C LEU A 41 7.34 -0.52 -9.23
N ASP A 42 8.14 0.54 -9.23
CA ASP A 42 9.33 0.57 -8.38
C ASP A 42 8.93 0.67 -6.90
N TYR A 43 7.93 1.50 -6.60
CA TYR A 43 7.44 1.68 -5.24
C TYR A 43 5.91 1.68 -5.21
N LEU A 44 5.35 0.92 -4.28
CA LEU A 44 3.95 1.00 -3.91
C LEU A 44 3.88 1.43 -2.45
N ILE A 45 3.41 2.64 -2.18
CA ILE A 45 3.15 3.14 -0.83
C ILE A 45 1.66 2.98 -0.58
N VAL A 46 1.31 2.14 0.36
CA VAL A 46 -0.07 1.71 0.50
C VAL A 46 -0.51 1.68 1.96
N ASP A 47 -1.80 1.95 2.15
CA ASP A 47 -2.48 1.94 3.42
C ASP A 47 -2.45 0.53 4.02
N CYS A 48 -2.05 0.41 5.27
CA CYS A 48 -2.14 -0.84 6.04
C CYS A 48 -2.45 -0.49 7.49
N LEU A 49 -3.74 -0.29 7.78
CA LEU A 49 -4.13 0.23 9.08
C LEU A 49 -3.90 -0.78 10.20
N TRP A 50 -4.23 -2.06 10.00
CA TRP A 50 -4.23 -3.05 11.08
C TRP A 50 -4.08 -4.47 10.56
N TYR A 51 -3.94 -5.43 11.49
CA TYR A 51 -4.01 -6.87 11.17
C TYR A 51 -5.43 -7.33 10.83
N ARG A 52 -6.44 -6.74 11.47
CA ARG A 52 -7.85 -7.12 11.30
C ARG A 52 -8.48 -6.39 10.14
N ASN A 53 -9.57 -6.97 9.60
CA ASN A 53 -10.33 -6.34 8.55
C ASN A 53 -10.90 -4.99 9.00
N HIS A 54 -10.83 -4.02 8.10
CA HIS A 54 -11.44 -2.72 8.26
C HIS A 54 -12.14 -2.35 6.96
N PRO A 55 -13.39 -1.83 6.98
CA PRO A 55 -14.14 -1.59 5.75
C PRO A 55 -13.53 -0.50 4.85
N ALA A 56 -12.75 0.40 5.39
CA ALA A 56 -12.21 1.55 4.67
C ALA A 56 -10.71 1.47 4.37
N HIS A 57 -9.99 0.51 4.96
CA HIS A 57 -8.53 0.40 4.84
C HIS A 57 -8.10 -1.03 4.57
N PHE A 58 -6.95 -1.20 3.92
CA PHE A 58 -6.31 -2.51 3.80
C PHE A 58 -5.87 -3.03 5.16
N ASN A 59 -5.94 -4.34 5.34
CA ASN A 59 -5.22 -5.02 6.40
C ASN A 59 -3.95 -5.69 5.84
N LEU A 60 -3.13 -6.24 6.72
CA LEU A 60 -1.85 -6.83 6.31
C LEU A 60 -2.03 -7.99 5.32
N ASP A 61 -2.98 -8.91 5.56
CA ASP A 61 -3.20 -10.05 4.68
C ASP A 61 -3.61 -9.61 3.27
N GLN A 62 -4.47 -8.61 3.18
CA GLN A 62 -4.90 -8.05 1.90
C GLN A 62 -3.71 -7.44 1.14
N ILE A 63 -2.81 -6.75 1.83
CA ILE A 63 -1.59 -6.19 1.23
C ILE A 63 -0.66 -7.29 0.74
N LEU A 64 -0.45 -8.35 1.52
CA LEU A 64 0.40 -9.45 1.10
C LEU A 64 -0.13 -10.13 -0.17
N ASN A 65 -1.45 -10.30 -0.28
CA ASN A 65 -2.07 -10.83 -1.49
C ASN A 65 -1.94 -9.88 -2.68
N LEU A 66 -2.13 -8.59 -2.45
CA LEU A 66 -2.02 -7.56 -3.48
C LEU A 66 -0.60 -7.51 -4.07
N VAL A 67 0.41 -7.58 -3.22
CA VAL A 67 1.81 -7.58 -3.64
C VAL A 67 2.14 -8.78 -4.53
N LYS A 68 1.54 -9.94 -4.25
CA LYS A 68 1.71 -11.13 -5.09
C LYS A 68 1.12 -10.94 -6.50
N ILE A 69 0.09 -10.12 -6.63
CA ILE A 69 -0.57 -9.84 -7.91
C ILE A 69 0.15 -8.74 -8.66
N LEU A 70 0.46 -7.62 -8.00
CA LEU A 70 0.99 -6.42 -8.63
C LEU A 70 2.51 -6.45 -8.83
N LEU A 71 3.23 -7.21 -8.02
CA LEU A 71 4.69 -7.41 -8.13
C LEU A 71 5.50 -6.10 -8.14
N PRO A 72 5.27 -5.17 -7.18
CA PRO A 72 6.12 -3.99 -7.07
C PRO A 72 7.52 -4.40 -6.60
N LYS A 73 8.53 -3.59 -6.94
CA LYS A 73 9.89 -3.84 -6.44
C LYS A 73 9.97 -3.66 -4.93
N LYS A 74 9.35 -2.61 -4.41
CA LYS A 74 9.23 -2.37 -2.98
C LYS A 74 7.85 -1.86 -2.62
N THR A 75 7.35 -2.30 -1.48
CA THR A 75 6.08 -1.84 -0.91
C THR A 75 6.36 -1.21 0.45
N ILE A 76 5.83 -0.02 0.67
CA ILE A 76 5.96 0.71 1.92
C ILE A 76 4.58 0.83 2.54
N LEU A 77 4.43 0.33 3.76
CA LEU A 77 3.18 0.38 4.50
C LEU A 77 3.07 1.72 5.23
N THR A 78 1.93 2.38 5.08
CA THR A 78 1.66 3.65 5.72
C THR A 78 0.33 3.62 6.47
N ASN A 79 0.04 4.68 7.22
CA ASN A 79 -1.23 4.84 7.95
C ASN A 79 -1.49 3.70 8.95
N MET A 80 -0.42 3.20 9.58
CA MET A 80 -0.50 2.03 10.45
C MET A 80 -1.05 2.39 11.82
N HIS A 81 -1.89 1.49 12.35
CA HIS A 81 -2.39 1.61 13.71
C HIS A 81 -1.27 1.42 14.74
N SER A 82 -1.40 2.02 15.92
CA SER A 82 -0.40 1.92 17.00
C SER A 82 -0.13 0.49 17.47
N ASP A 83 -1.07 -0.44 17.26
CA ASP A 83 -0.88 -1.86 17.59
C ASP A 83 0.09 -2.57 16.64
N LEU A 84 0.39 -1.96 15.47
CA LEU A 84 1.37 -2.50 14.54
C LEU A 84 2.76 -2.02 14.93
N ASP A 85 3.51 -2.86 15.63
CA ASP A 85 4.87 -2.56 16.06
C ASP A 85 5.83 -2.60 14.86
N TYR A 86 6.58 -1.51 14.65
CA TYR A 86 7.50 -1.37 13.52
C TYR A 86 8.54 -2.49 13.48
N ASP A 87 9.19 -2.78 14.60
CA ASP A 87 10.26 -3.77 14.64
C ASP A 87 9.73 -5.19 14.43
N GLN A 88 8.60 -5.51 15.02
CA GLN A 88 7.95 -6.81 14.81
C GLN A 88 7.53 -7.00 13.36
N LEU A 89 6.93 -5.98 12.75
CA LEU A 89 6.54 -6.04 11.34
C LEU A 89 7.75 -6.22 10.45
N LYS A 90 8.78 -5.43 10.64
CA LYS A 90 10.00 -5.50 9.84
C LYS A 90 10.62 -6.89 9.84
N ASN A 91 10.60 -7.57 10.98
CA ASN A 91 11.17 -8.92 11.12
C ASN A 91 10.29 -10.01 10.50
N LYS A 92 8.98 -9.80 10.42
CA LYS A 92 8.02 -10.78 9.89
C LYS A 92 7.78 -10.67 8.40
N LEU A 93 8.02 -9.49 7.82
CA LEU A 93 7.68 -9.23 6.42
C LEU A 93 8.79 -9.67 5.48
N PRO A 94 8.44 -10.01 4.22
CA PRO A 94 9.46 -10.17 3.19
C PRO A 94 10.29 -8.90 3.05
N LYS A 95 11.53 -9.04 2.56
CA LYS A 95 12.48 -7.91 2.46
C LYS A 95 11.99 -6.75 1.61
N ASN A 96 11.11 -7.01 0.66
CA ASN A 96 10.58 -5.99 -0.24
C ASN A 96 9.33 -5.28 0.29
N ILE A 97 8.87 -5.62 1.49
CA ILE A 97 7.74 -4.95 2.16
C ILE A 97 8.26 -4.33 3.45
N ILE A 98 8.17 -3.01 3.55
CA ILE A 98 8.79 -2.24 4.62
C ILE A 98 7.73 -1.38 5.30
N PRO A 99 7.61 -1.41 6.64
CA PRO A 99 6.79 -0.42 7.32
C PRO A 99 7.42 0.96 7.18
N GLY A 100 6.61 1.96 6.82
CA GLY A 100 7.07 3.34 6.70
C GLY A 100 7.37 3.96 8.07
N TYR A 101 8.22 4.97 8.10
CA TYR A 101 8.55 5.72 9.31
C TYR A 101 8.72 7.20 8.98
N ASP A 102 8.56 8.05 9.98
CA ASP A 102 8.69 9.50 9.81
C ASP A 102 10.09 9.86 9.31
N GLY A 103 10.14 10.67 8.27
CA GLY A 103 11.39 11.08 7.65
C GLY A 103 11.94 10.11 6.62
N MET A 104 11.27 8.99 6.37
CA MET A 104 11.67 8.05 5.33
C MET A 104 11.64 8.72 3.94
N THR A 105 12.67 8.47 3.14
CA THR A 105 12.74 8.98 1.76
C THR A 105 12.97 7.86 0.77
N VAL A 106 12.44 8.04 -0.44
CA VAL A 106 12.67 7.13 -1.57
C VAL A 106 13.13 7.93 -2.77
N ARG A 107 13.93 7.31 -3.64
CA ARG A 107 14.38 7.92 -4.89
C ARG A 107 13.79 7.21 -6.09
N LEU A 108 13.27 7.97 -7.00
CA LEU A 108 12.70 7.46 -8.25
C LEU A 108 13.72 7.42 -9.39
#